data_96616de8a168aece26e66595c64a58a3
#
_entry.id   96616de8a168aece26e66595c64a58a3
#
_cell.length_a   1.000
_cell.length_b   1.000
_cell.length_c   1.000
_cell.angle_alpha   90.00
_cell.angle_beta   90.00
_cell.angle_gamma   90.00
#
_symmetry.space_group_name_H-M   'P 1'
#
loop_
_entity.id
_entity.type
_entity.pdbx_description
1 polymer ?
#
loop_
_entity_poly.entity_id
_entity_poly.type
_entity_poly.pdbx_seq_one_letter_code
_entity_poly.pdbx_strand_id
1 'polypeptide(L)'
;MYEGRTSAEPGIIFGHENMGVIVEVGPAVKDRKVGDRVVMPFNVACGFCKNCLGGYTGFCTTVNPGFAGGAYGYVAMGPWVGGQAELMQVPFADFNCLPLPEGTDHEADFALLADIFPTGYHGTELAKVTPGERVAVFGAGPVGLMAAYSAVLRGASVVFAVDHVQERLDKAAEIG
;
A
#
# COMPACT_ATOMS: atom_id res chain seq x y z
N MET A 1 -19.26 -4.01 -1.98
CA MET A 1 -19.48 -5.46 -1.82
C MET A 1 -20.92 -5.78 -1.40
N TYR A 2 -21.39 -5.33 -0.24
CA TYR A 2 -22.77 -5.58 0.22
C TYR A 2 -23.87 -5.15 -0.77
N GLU A 3 -23.61 -4.15 -1.58
CA GLU A 3 -24.54 -3.63 -2.58
C GLU A 3 -24.37 -4.27 -3.97
N GLY A 4 -23.57 -5.33 -4.10
CA GLY A 4 -23.35 -6.04 -5.35
C GLY A 4 -22.58 -5.24 -6.42
N ARG A 5 -21.88 -4.16 -6.03
CA ARG A 5 -21.10 -3.33 -6.97
C ARG A 5 -19.78 -3.97 -7.39
N THR A 6 -19.34 -4.99 -6.67
CA THR A 6 -18.13 -5.78 -6.96
C THR A 6 -18.50 -7.23 -6.99
N SER A 7 -18.09 -7.95 -8.02
CA SER A 7 -18.22 -9.40 -8.07
C SER A 7 -17.20 -10.02 -7.12
N ALA A 8 -17.65 -10.73 -6.11
CA ALA A 8 -16.83 -11.52 -5.20
C ALA A 8 -17.49 -12.86 -4.98
N GLU A 9 -16.72 -13.92 -5.17
CA GLU A 9 -17.19 -15.27 -4.87
C GLU A 9 -17.22 -15.50 -3.35
N PRO A 10 -18.21 -16.25 -2.83
CA PRO A 10 -18.22 -16.62 -1.42
C PRO A 10 -16.96 -17.38 -1.02
N GLY A 11 -16.38 -17.01 0.15
CA GLY A 11 -15.17 -17.64 0.68
C GLY A 11 -13.87 -16.89 0.38
N ILE A 12 -13.90 -15.78 -0.39
CA ILE A 12 -12.71 -14.94 -0.57
C ILE A 12 -12.37 -14.21 0.75
N ILE A 13 -11.09 -14.22 1.10
CA ILE A 13 -10.56 -13.45 2.23
C ILE A 13 -10.07 -12.12 1.68
N PHE A 14 -10.63 -11.03 2.20
CA PHE A 14 -10.27 -9.65 1.83
C PHE A 14 -9.12 -9.10 2.67
N GLY A 15 -8.73 -7.86 2.36
CA GLY A 15 -7.73 -7.09 3.10
C GLY A 15 -6.40 -7.07 2.35
N HIS A 16 -5.94 -5.86 2.06
CA HIS A 16 -4.70 -5.63 1.32
C HIS A 16 -3.77 -4.63 2.02
N GLU A 17 -4.17 -4.09 3.14
CA GLU A 17 -3.33 -3.24 4.00
C GLU A 17 -2.79 -4.07 5.16
N ASN A 18 -1.73 -4.84 4.88
CA ASN A 18 -1.31 -5.92 5.74
C ASN A 18 -0.02 -5.60 6.48
N MET A 19 -0.03 -5.83 7.79
CA MET A 19 1.13 -5.78 8.66
C MET A 19 1.08 -6.97 9.63
N GLY A 20 2.23 -7.51 10.00
CA GLY A 20 2.26 -8.66 10.90
C GLY A 20 3.66 -9.09 11.30
N VAL A 21 3.72 -10.25 11.94
CA VAL A 21 4.97 -10.92 12.36
C VAL A 21 5.13 -12.20 11.57
N ILE A 22 6.32 -12.43 11.05
CA ILE A 22 6.64 -13.67 10.34
C ILE A 22 6.66 -14.83 11.33
N VAL A 23 5.83 -15.83 11.12
CA VAL A 23 5.72 -17.02 11.96
C VAL A 23 6.38 -18.25 11.34
N GLU A 24 6.52 -18.25 10.02
CA GLU A 24 7.16 -19.32 9.27
C GLU A 24 7.79 -18.76 7.99
N VAL A 25 8.92 -19.34 7.55
CA VAL A 25 9.59 -19.00 6.29
C VAL A 25 9.81 -20.22 5.43
N GLY A 26 9.57 -20.07 4.14
CA GLY A 26 9.87 -21.12 3.16
C GLY A 26 11.39 -21.27 2.90
N PRO A 27 11.83 -22.39 2.34
CA PRO A 27 13.27 -22.70 2.18
C PRO A 27 14.00 -21.77 1.19
N ALA A 28 13.27 -21.02 0.36
CA ALA A 28 13.85 -20.08 -0.60
C ALA A 28 14.02 -18.66 -0.05
N VAL A 29 13.45 -18.36 1.12
CA VAL A 29 13.56 -17.05 1.78
C VAL A 29 14.95 -16.92 2.41
N LYS A 30 15.63 -15.79 2.16
CA LYS A 30 17.03 -15.57 2.58
C LYS A 30 17.18 -14.37 3.51
N ASP A 31 16.42 -13.30 3.27
CA ASP A 31 16.62 -12.02 3.90
C ASP A 31 15.55 -11.72 4.98
N ARG A 32 14.67 -12.65 5.25
CA ARG A 32 13.62 -12.57 6.28
C ARG A 32 13.67 -13.79 7.17
N LYS A 33 13.28 -13.62 8.44
CA LYS A 33 13.27 -14.69 9.45
C LYS A 33 12.04 -14.65 10.32
N VAL A 34 11.74 -15.74 10.98
CA VAL A 34 10.69 -15.83 12.00
C VAL A 34 10.94 -14.78 13.09
N GLY A 35 9.90 -14.06 13.47
CA GLY A 35 9.93 -12.96 14.43
C GLY A 35 10.11 -11.57 13.81
N ASP A 36 10.47 -11.47 12.53
CA ASP A 36 10.53 -10.16 11.87
C ASP A 36 9.13 -9.54 11.80
N ARG A 37 9.01 -8.28 12.20
CA ARG A 37 7.84 -7.46 11.99
C ARG A 37 7.91 -6.81 10.62
N VAL A 38 6.85 -6.94 9.84
CA VAL A 38 6.84 -6.54 8.44
C VAL A 38 5.52 -5.89 8.06
N VAL A 39 5.60 -4.96 7.11
CA VAL A 39 4.44 -4.48 6.35
C VAL A 39 4.56 -5.00 4.92
N MET A 40 3.44 -5.39 4.33
CA MET A 40 3.36 -5.87 2.97
C MET A 40 2.60 -4.86 2.11
N PRO A 41 3.14 -4.48 0.92
CA PRO A 41 2.40 -3.63 -0.01
C PRO A 41 1.13 -4.34 -0.48
N PHE A 42 0.10 -3.58 -0.84
CA PHE A 42 -1.15 -4.18 -1.33
C PHE A 42 -0.95 -5.04 -2.57
N ASN A 43 -0.01 -4.68 -3.44
CA ASN A 43 0.31 -5.41 -4.65
C ASN A 43 1.32 -6.53 -4.40
N VAL A 44 1.14 -7.62 -5.12
CA VAL A 44 2.08 -8.75 -5.14
C VAL A 44 3.03 -8.60 -6.30
N ALA A 45 4.34 -8.73 -6.05
CA ALA A 45 5.36 -8.64 -7.08
C ALA A 45 6.48 -9.67 -6.85
N CYS A 46 7.12 -10.15 -7.93
CA CYS A 46 8.18 -11.16 -7.81
C CYS A 46 9.57 -10.56 -7.54
N GLY A 47 9.78 -9.28 -7.87
CA GLY A 47 11.08 -8.60 -7.70
C GLY A 47 12.10 -8.81 -8.82
N PHE A 48 11.90 -9.77 -9.74
CA PHE A 48 12.92 -10.16 -10.73
C PHE A 48 12.46 -10.13 -12.19
N CYS A 49 11.18 -10.01 -12.49
CA CYS A 49 10.73 -9.87 -13.87
C CYS A 49 11.12 -8.49 -14.45
N LYS A 50 11.07 -8.35 -15.77
CA LYS A 50 11.44 -7.11 -16.46
C LYS A 50 10.72 -5.89 -15.90
N ASN A 51 9.42 -6.02 -15.61
CA ASN A 51 8.63 -4.92 -15.07
C ASN A 51 9.06 -4.57 -13.63
N CYS A 52 9.27 -5.57 -12.77
CA CYS A 52 9.75 -5.33 -11.40
C CYS A 52 11.15 -4.68 -11.39
N LEU A 53 12.08 -5.16 -12.22
CA LEU A 53 13.41 -4.55 -12.36
C LEU A 53 13.37 -3.13 -12.92
N GLY A 54 12.33 -2.79 -13.69
CA GLY A 54 12.08 -1.44 -14.19
C GLY A 54 11.32 -0.54 -13.22
N GLY A 55 11.00 -1.02 -11.99
CA GLY A 55 10.22 -0.26 -10.99
C GLY A 55 8.70 -0.37 -11.14
N TYR A 56 8.22 -1.08 -12.15
CA TYR A 56 6.78 -1.23 -12.42
C TYR A 56 6.21 -2.46 -11.70
N THR A 57 6.32 -2.53 -10.39
CA THR A 57 5.93 -3.68 -9.57
C THR A 57 4.43 -3.98 -9.63
N GLY A 58 3.58 -2.98 -9.74
CA GLY A 58 2.14 -3.10 -9.94
C GLY A 58 1.74 -3.79 -11.26
N PHE A 59 2.70 -3.95 -12.19
CA PHE A 59 2.52 -4.65 -13.47
C PHE A 59 3.40 -5.91 -13.56
N CYS A 60 3.65 -6.56 -12.43
CA CYS A 60 4.42 -7.80 -12.39
C CYS A 60 3.79 -8.86 -13.31
N THR A 61 4.59 -9.46 -14.19
CA THR A 61 4.12 -10.46 -15.17
C THR A 61 4.21 -11.89 -14.66
N THR A 62 4.72 -12.11 -13.45
CA THR A 62 4.94 -13.45 -12.89
C THR A 62 3.80 -13.88 -11.95
N VAL A 63 3.14 -12.93 -11.30
CA VAL A 63 2.25 -13.20 -10.17
C VAL A 63 0.82 -13.49 -10.55
N ASN A 64 0.44 -13.30 -11.81
CA ASN A 64 -0.92 -13.45 -12.27
C ASN A 64 -0.96 -14.09 -13.67
N PRO A 65 -1.54 -15.28 -13.81
CA PRO A 65 -1.72 -15.87 -15.14
C PRO A 65 -2.81 -15.10 -15.90
N GLY A 66 -2.46 -14.58 -17.06
CA GLY A 66 -3.42 -13.93 -17.96
C GLY A 66 -3.36 -12.41 -18.04
N PHE A 67 -2.91 -11.72 -17.00
CA PHE A 67 -2.64 -10.27 -17.05
C PHE A 67 -1.54 -9.84 -16.07
N ALA A 68 -1.01 -8.65 -16.25
CA ALA A 68 0.03 -8.11 -15.39
C ALA A 68 -0.56 -7.53 -14.09
N GLY A 69 0.15 -7.78 -12.99
CA GLY A 69 -0.21 -7.30 -11.66
C GLY A 69 -1.02 -8.29 -10.83
N GLY A 70 -0.90 -8.18 -9.53
CA GLY A 70 -1.65 -8.94 -8.54
C GLY A 70 -1.77 -8.16 -7.24
N ALA A 71 -2.80 -8.46 -6.44
CA ALA A 71 -3.00 -7.83 -5.15
C ALA A 71 -3.63 -8.78 -4.16
N TYR A 72 -3.32 -8.60 -2.88
CA TYR A 72 -3.88 -9.40 -1.80
C TYR A 72 -5.37 -9.11 -1.62
N GLY A 73 -6.18 -10.16 -1.54
CA GLY A 73 -7.61 -10.04 -1.23
C GLY A 73 -8.42 -9.14 -2.16
N TYR A 74 -7.93 -8.93 -3.37
CA TYR A 74 -8.58 -8.08 -4.36
C TYR A 74 -9.28 -8.93 -5.42
N VAL A 75 -10.56 -8.65 -5.64
CA VAL A 75 -11.34 -9.33 -6.68
C VAL A 75 -10.72 -9.08 -8.05
N ALA A 76 -10.49 -10.13 -8.82
CA ALA A 76 -9.91 -10.09 -10.16
C ALA A 76 -8.43 -9.65 -10.27
N MET A 77 -7.67 -9.61 -9.15
CA MET A 77 -6.23 -9.30 -9.18
C MET A 77 -5.36 -10.49 -8.78
N GLY A 78 -5.72 -11.67 -9.24
CA GLY A 78 -4.98 -12.91 -9.03
C GLY A 78 -5.47 -13.74 -7.85
N PRO A 79 -4.81 -14.86 -7.56
CA PRO A 79 -5.26 -15.86 -6.59
C PRO A 79 -4.85 -15.53 -5.14
N TRP A 80 -4.37 -14.33 -4.88
CA TRP A 80 -3.75 -13.97 -3.61
C TRP A 80 -4.82 -13.65 -2.57
N VAL A 81 -4.84 -14.41 -1.48
CA VAL A 81 -5.75 -14.17 -0.35
C VAL A 81 -5.33 -12.95 0.45
N GLY A 82 -6.31 -12.26 1.01
CA GLY A 82 -6.08 -11.07 1.83
C GLY A 82 -5.73 -11.36 3.27
N GLY A 83 -5.39 -10.31 3.99
CA GLY A 83 -4.92 -10.37 5.38
C GLY A 83 -5.99 -10.17 6.44
N GLN A 84 -7.28 -10.15 6.10
CA GLN A 84 -8.35 -10.24 7.13
C GLN A 84 -8.46 -11.68 7.66
N ALA A 85 -7.34 -12.19 8.16
CA ALA A 85 -7.16 -13.54 8.67
C ALA A 85 -6.07 -13.54 9.75
N GLU A 86 -6.05 -14.56 10.59
CA GLU A 86 -5.00 -14.74 11.61
C GLU A 86 -3.63 -15.01 10.97
N LEU A 87 -3.61 -15.69 9.84
CA LEU A 87 -2.41 -16.01 9.09
C LEU A 87 -2.63 -15.76 7.61
N MET A 88 -1.61 -15.24 6.94
CA MET A 88 -1.59 -15.11 5.48
C MET A 88 -0.27 -15.59 4.89
N GLN A 89 -0.33 -16.09 3.68
CA GLN A 89 0.86 -16.45 2.92
C GLN A 89 1.34 -15.26 2.08
N VAL A 90 2.62 -14.92 2.22
CA VAL A 90 3.27 -13.86 1.44
C VAL A 90 4.24 -14.50 0.43
N PRO A 91 3.91 -14.51 -0.87
CA PRO A 91 4.83 -14.99 -1.90
C PRO A 91 5.99 -14.00 -2.07
N PHE A 92 7.15 -14.50 -2.50
CA PHE A 92 8.35 -13.67 -2.71
C PHE A 92 8.66 -12.77 -1.49
N ALA A 93 8.67 -13.36 -0.29
CA ALA A 93 8.71 -12.63 0.98
C ALA A 93 9.92 -11.68 1.09
N ASP A 94 11.08 -12.05 0.57
CA ASP A 94 12.26 -11.17 0.55
C ASP A 94 12.02 -9.85 -0.20
N PHE A 95 11.11 -9.85 -1.17
CA PHE A 95 10.73 -8.67 -1.93
C PHE A 95 9.48 -7.97 -1.36
N ASN A 96 8.45 -8.73 -0.96
CA ASN A 96 7.15 -8.17 -0.56
C ASN A 96 7.05 -7.88 0.95
N CYS A 97 8.00 -8.25 1.78
CA CYS A 97 8.01 -7.91 3.19
C CYS A 97 9.00 -6.77 3.47
N LEU A 98 8.50 -5.59 3.77
CA LEU A 98 9.32 -4.49 4.27
C LEU A 98 9.50 -4.67 5.79
N PRO A 99 10.74 -4.87 6.29
CA PRO A 99 10.97 -4.99 7.71
C PRO A 99 10.73 -3.65 8.41
N LEU A 100 10.09 -3.72 9.57
CA LEU A 100 9.80 -2.55 10.39
C LEU A 100 10.90 -2.35 11.45
N PRO A 101 11.12 -1.12 11.91
CA PRO A 101 11.98 -0.84 13.05
C PRO A 101 11.55 -1.59 14.32
N GLU A 102 12.44 -1.71 15.28
CA GLU A 102 12.12 -2.24 16.61
C GLU A 102 11.11 -1.33 17.34
N GLY A 103 10.32 -1.95 18.21
CA GLY A 103 9.28 -1.25 18.98
C GLY A 103 7.91 -1.29 18.32
N THR A 104 6.90 -0.79 19.01
CA THR A 104 5.48 -0.80 18.60
C THR A 104 4.84 0.58 18.63
N ASP A 105 5.60 1.62 18.93
CA ASP A 105 5.06 2.98 19.17
C ASP A 105 4.39 3.60 17.96
N HIS A 106 4.76 3.15 16.74
CA HIS A 106 4.29 3.68 15.47
C HIS A 106 3.60 2.62 14.58
N GLU A 107 3.02 1.58 15.17
CA GLU A 107 2.41 0.50 14.37
C GLU A 107 1.26 0.99 13.49
N ALA A 108 0.41 1.88 14.01
CA ALA A 108 -0.68 2.44 13.23
C ALA A 108 -0.18 3.27 12.03
N ASP A 109 0.94 3.97 12.18
CA ASP A 109 1.57 4.73 11.10
C ASP A 109 2.19 3.80 10.07
N PHE A 110 2.87 2.75 10.52
CA PHE A 110 3.47 1.75 9.63
C PHE A 110 2.44 0.96 8.82
N ALA A 111 1.24 0.72 9.35
CA ALA A 111 0.16 0.08 8.59
C ALA A 111 -0.22 0.87 7.33
N LEU A 112 -0.10 2.22 7.37
CA LEU A 112 -0.38 3.08 6.22
C LEU A 112 0.60 2.87 5.05
N LEU A 113 1.78 2.29 5.31
CA LEU A 113 2.77 1.98 4.28
C LEU A 113 2.33 0.84 3.36
N ALA A 114 1.32 0.07 3.75
CA ALA A 114 0.82 -1.03 2.91
C ALA A 114 0.15 -0.53 1.62
N ASP A 115 -0.60 0.60 1.67
CA ASP A 115 -1.31 1.13 0.52
C ASP A 115 -1.39 2.66 0.52
N ILE A 116 -2.11 3.26 1.47
CA ILE A 116 -2.60 4.63 1.31
C ILE A 116 -1.48 5.67 1.30
N PHE A 117 -0.40 5.49 2.05
CA PHE A 117 0.74 6.40 2.02
C PHE A 117 1.50 6.31 0.68
N PRO A 118 1.98 5.13 0.23
CA PRO A 118 2.66 5.03 -1.07
C PRO A 118 1.75 5.41 -2.25
N THR A 119 0.44 5.17 -2.17
CA THR A 119 -0.53 5.61 -3.18
C THR A 119 -0.60 7.14 -3.25
N GLY A 120 -0.70 7.83 -2.12
CA GLY A 120 -0.66 9.29 -2.05
C GLY A 120 0.68 9.85 -2.55
N TYR A 121 1.78 9.24 -2.13
CA TYR A 121 3.13 9.63 -2.54
C TYR A 121 3.33 9.48 -4.06
N HIS A 122 2.94 8.34 -4.62
CA HIS A 122 3.00 8.09 -6.05
C HIS A 122 2.13 9.05 -6.86
N GLY A 123 0.96 9.43 -6.35
CA GLY A 123 0.13 10.48 -6.94
C GLY A 123 0.87 11.80 -7.09
N THR A 124 1.63 12.22 -6.08
CA THR A 124 2.45 13.44 -6.16
C THR A 124 3.65 13.29 -7.11
N GLU A 125 4.15 12.07 -7.28
CA GLU A 125 5.19 11.73 -8.25
C GLU A 125 4.68 11.87 -9.69
N LEU A 126 3.52 11.30 -9.97
CA LEU A 126 2.86 11.41 -11.28
C LEU A 126 2.51 12.88 -11.61
N ALA A 127 2.10 13.65 -10.62
CA ALA A 127 1.85 15.09 -10.75
C ALA A 127 3.15 15.90 -10.88
N LYS A 128 4.32 15.28 -10.71
CA LYS A 128 5.65 15.91 -10.78
C LYS A 128 5.80 17.09 -9.82
N VAL A 129 5.24 16.96 -8.62
CA VAL A 129 5.34 18.00 -7.61
C VAL A 129 6.81 18.30 -7.28
N THR A 130 7.18 19.57 -7.37
CA THR A 130 8.54 20.09 -7.09
C THR A 130 8.52 21.15 -5.97
N PRO A 131 9.66 21.40 -5.32
CA PRO A 131 9.76 22.41 -4.26
C PRO A 131 9.27 23.79 -4.72
N GLY A 132 8.50 24.47 -3.85
CA GLY A 132 7.96 25.79 -4.09
C GLY A 132 6.61 25.81 -4.81
N GLU A 133 6.13 24.71 -5.35
CA GLU A 133 4.82 24.66 -6.03
C GLU A 133 3.64 24.77 -5.08
N ARG A 134 2.50 25.15 -5.63
CA ARG A 134 1.20 25.17 -4.95
C ARG A 134 0.37 23.99 -5.46
N VAL A 135 -0.08 23.13 -4.54
CA VAL A 135 -0.75 21.88 -4.86
C VAL A 135 -2.19 21.91 -4.34
N ALA A 136 -3.15 21.43 -5.13
CA ALA A 136 -4.51 21.19 -4.67
C ALA A 136 -4.82 19.70 -4.69
N VAL A 137 -5.31 19.19 -3.57
CA VAL A 137 -5.73 17.79 -3.40
C VAL A 137 -7.24 17.75 -3.22
N PHE A 138 -7.93 17.14 -4.16
CA PHE A 138 -9.38 16.97 -4.13
C PHE A 138 -9.75 15.64 -3.47
N GLY A 139 -10.47 15.74 -2.34
CA GLY A 139 -10.77 14.63 -1.45
C GLY A 139 -9.75 14.54 -0.30
N ALA A 140 -10.19 14.80 0.93
CA ALA A 140 -9.40 14.70 2.15
C ALA A 140 -9.70 13.41 2.95
N GLY A 141 -10.03 12.32 2.25
CA GLY A 141 -10.04 10.98 2.83
C GLY A 141 -8.61 10.47 3.09
N PRO A 142 -8.43 9.23 3.59
CA PRO A 142 -7.10 8.72 3.98
C PRO A 142 -6.03 8.88 2.89
N VAL A 143 -6.32 8.49 1.65
CA VAL A 143 -5.38 8.64 0.53
C VAL A 143 -5.11 10.11 0.21
N GLY A 144 -6.15 10.96 0.22
CA GLY A 144 -5.98 12.40 -0.01
C GLY A 144 -5.15 13.09 1.06
N LEU A 145 -5.31 12.71 2.32
CA LEU A 145 -4.47 13.19 3.43
C LEU A 145 -3.01 12.79 3.22
N MET A 146 -2.74 11.54 2.82
CA MET A 146 -1.39 11.08 2.53
C MET A 146 -0.80 11.74 1.27
N ALA A 147 -1.63 12.07 0.28
CA ALA A 147 -1.19 12.85 -0.89
C ALA A 147 -0.84 14.30 -0.50
N ALA A 148 -1.65 14.93 0.35
CA ALA A 148 -1.36 16.26 0.87
C ALA A 148 -0.05 16.28 1.66
N TYR A 149 0.12 15.34 2.59
CA TYR A 149 1.35 15.19 3.35
C TYR A 149 2.58 14.91 2.45
N SER A 150 2.40 14.05 1.45
CA SER A 150 3.46 13.76 0.47
C SER A 150 3.85 14.98 -0.37
N ALA A 151 2.89 15.86 -0.69
CA ALA A 151 3.18 17.13 -1.37
C ALA A 151 4.03 18.06 -0.46
N VAL A 152 3.74 18.12 0.84
CA VAL A 152 4.58 18.83 1.82
C VAL A 152 5.98 18.24 1.87
N LEU A 153 6.11 16.91 1.95
CA LEU A 153 7.42 16.23 1.95
C LEU A 153 8.23 16.51 0.68
N ARG A 154 7.58 16.73 -0.46
CA ARG A 154 8.23 17.13 -1.73
C ARG A 154 8.56 18.61 -1.80
N GLY A 155 8.25 19.39 -0.75
CA GLY A 155 8.57 20.80 -0.64
C GLY A 155 7.56 21.74 -1.30
N ALA A 156 6.31 21.33 -1.47
CA ALA A 156 5.23 22.23 -1.88
C ALA A 156 5.17 23.45 -0.93
N SER A 157 5.03 24.65 -1.47
CA SER A 157 4.95 25.86 -0.66
C SER A 157 3.59 26.06 0.02
N VAL A 158 2.55 25.51 -0.60
CA VAL A 158 1.17 25.51 -0.08
C VAL A 158 0.45 24.29 -0.61
N VAL A 159 -0.30 23.63 0.25
CA VAL A 159 -1.21 22.55 -0.13
C VAL A 159 -2.64 22.93 0.25
N PHE A 160 -3.54 22.89 -0.72
CA PHE A 160 -4.98 23.11 -0.53
C PHE A 160 -5.68 21.74 -0.47
N ALA A 161 -6.20 21.37 0.69
CA ALA A 161 -7.09 20.22 0.82
C ALA A 161 -8.54 20.67 0.53
N VAL A 162 -9.20 19.99 -0.40
CA VAL A 162 -10.57 20.28 -0.82
C VAL A 162 -11.48 19.11 -0.52
N ASP A 163 -12.42 19.26 0.38
CA ASP A 163 -13.46 18.26 0.72
C ASP A 163 -14.73 18.98 1.15
N HIS A 164 -15.84 18.26 1.28
CA HIS A 164 -17.11 18.77 1.80
C HIS A 164 -17.40 18.27 3.23
N VAL A 165 -16.53 17.42 3.79
CA VAL A 165 -16.63 16.89 5.15
C VAL A 165 -15.66 17.66 6.04
N GLN A 166 -16.21 18.42 7.01
CA GLN A 166 -15.40 19.31 7.85
C GLN A 166 -14.37 18.57 8.67
N GLU A 167 -14.70 17.43 9.26
CA GLU A 167 -13.78 16.61 10.08
C GLU A 167 -12.54 16.15 9.29
N ARG A 168 -12.67 15.95 7.99
CA ARG A 168 -11.55 15.64 7.10
C ARG A 168 -10.65 16.84 6.85
N LEU A 169 -11.25 18.01 6.70
CA LEU A 169 -10.51 19.27 6.54
C LEU A 169 -9.76 19.63 7.82
N ASP A 170 -10.40 19.43 8.98
CA ASP A 170 -9.77 19.63 10.28
C ASP A 170 -8.56 18.69 10.43
N LYS A 171 -8.72 17.41 10.03
CA LYS A 171 -7.60 16.46 10.03
C LYS A 171 -6.49 16.84 9.06
N ALA A 172 -6.82 17.38 7.89
CA ALA A 172 -5.82 17.87 6.95
C ALA A 172 -4.98 19.02 7.57
N ALA A 173 -5.61 19.91 8.32
CA ALA A 173 -4.91 20.99 9.02
C ALA A 173 -4.02 20.54 10.18
N GLU A 174 -4.31 19.38 10.80
CA GLU A 174 -3.48 18.79 11.86
C GLU A 174 -2.18 18.17 11.35
N ILE A 175 -2.18 17.65 10.14
CA ILE A 175 -1.00 16.94 9.60
C ILE A 175 -0.03 17.84 8.82
N GLY A 176 -0.32 19.13 8.64
CA GLY A 176 0.59 20.14 8.10
C GLY A 176 -0.05 21.13 7.14
#